data_fda1e9865fb65d1c9dae3e80866334b1
#
_entry.id   fda1e9865fb65d1c9dae3e80866334b1
#
_cell.length_a   1.000
_cell.length_b   1.000
_cell.length_c   1.000
_cell.angle_alpha   90.00
_cell.angle_beta   90.00
_cell.angle_gamma   90.00
#
_symmetry.space_group_name_H-M   'P 1'
#
loop_
_entity.id
_entity.type
_entity.pdbx_description
1 polymer ?
#
loop_
_entity_poly.entity_id
_entity_poly.type
_entity_poly.pdbx_seq_one_letter_code
_entity_poly.pdbx_strand_id
1 'polypeptide(L)'
;GVTTAIANNVAIPNGVTMVSPSATSPALSTIADNGYFFRTAPSDARQGQVLAQITMERGIKTVAVTFSNNDYGKGLSDSFINAYKGIGGKVSAVVPHDDGKADYSAEVGALDASGADVLAVFGYVDQGGRHIIQGSIDSGAFDKFILADGMFGDSLLTNVDGDLSGTFGTVPGTDSKGAASFAEMAKTAGIKAGGPFTGESYDAAALLVLAMQSGGSTDRAALASNVLAVANTPGEKIMPGELGKEFEIKGKAFTTVRFR
;
A
#
# COMPACT_ATOMS: atom_id res chain seq x y z
N GLY A 1 1.28 -0.28 -12.09
CA GLY A 1 1.97 -0.86 -13.22
C GLY A 1 1.79 -2.35 -13.35
N VAL A 2 2.61 -3.15 -12.64
CA VAL A 2 2.64 -4.61 -12.82
C VAL A 2 1.27 -5.26 -12.57
N THR A 3 0.60 -4.92 -11.47
CA THR A 3 -0.72 -5.48 -11.14
C THR A 3 -1.75 -5.17 -12.21
N THR A 4 -1.80 -3.93 -12.70
CA THR A 4 -2.70 -3.51 -13.78
C THR A 4 -2.44 -4.30 -15.07
N ALA A 5 -1.15 -4.50 -15.40
CA ALA A 5 -0.75 -5.27 -16.58
C ALA A 5 -1.16 -6.75 -16.46
N ILE A 6 -0.95 -7.39 -15.32
CA ILE A 6 -1.35 -8.79 -15.09
C ILE A 6 -2.88 -8.90 -15.11
N ALA A 7 -3.61 -8.01 -14.45
CA ALA A 7 -5.07 -8.01 -14.44
C ALA A 7 -5.62 -7.93 -15.86
N ASN A 8 -5.21 -6.90 -16.63
CA ASN A 8 -5.77 -6.63 -17.94
C ASN A 8 -5.37 -7.63 -19.02
N ASN A 9 -4.11 -8.12 -18.97
CA ASN A 9 -3.59 -8.96 -20.07
C ASN A 9 -3.65 -10.46 -19.77
N VAL A 10 -3.81 -10.86 -18.50
CA VAL A 10 -3.77 -12.27 -18.09
C VAL A 10 -5.03 -12.66 -17.31
N ALA A 11 -5.30 -12.04 -16.17
CA ALA A 11 -6.33 -12.54 -15.26
C ALA A 11 -7.73 -12.36 -15.83
N ILE A 12 -8.10 -11.13 -16.19
CA ILE A 12 -9.44 -10.82 -16.69
C ILE A 12 -9.78 -11.56 -17.99
N PRO A 13 -8.93 -11.54 -19.04
CA PRO A 13 -9.23 -12.26 -20.29
C PRO A 13 -9.39 -13.78 -20.15
N ASN A 14 -8.73 -14.36 -19.14
CA ASN A 14 -8.76 -15.80 -18.90
C ASN A 14 -9.73 -16.21 -17.77
N GLY A 15 -10.52 -15.26 -17.22
CA GLY A 15 -11.43 -15.52 -16.12
C GLY A 15 -10.74 -16.04 -14.86
N VAL A 16 -9.53 -15.54 -14.55
CA VAL A 16 -8.75 -15.93 -13.38
C VAL A 16 -8.97 -14.94 -12.26
N THR A 17 -9.46 -15.41 -11.11
CA THR A 17 -9.62 -14.59 -9.93
C THR A 17 -8.25 -14.17 -9.37
N MET A 18 -8.08 -12.87 -9.16
CA MET A 18 -6.86 -12.26 -8.67
C MET A 18 -7.16 -11.45 -7.41
N VAL A 19 -6.44 -11.73 -6.32
CA VAL A 19 -6.53 -10.94 -5.07
C VAL A 19 -5.14 -10.40 -4.77
N SER A 20 -4.99 -9.07 -4.80
CA SER A 20 -3.70 -8.42 -4.48
C SER A 20 -3.65 -7.98 -3.02
N PRO A 21 -2.62 -8.36 -2.25
CA PRO A 21 -2.44 -7.90 -0.88
C PRO A 21 -1.84 -6.49 -0.77
N SER A 22 -1.16 -6.00 -1.82
CA SER A 22 -0.29 -4.82 -1.73
C SER A 22 -0.40 -3.82 -2.88
N ALA A 23 -1.31 -4.02 -3.83
CA ALA A 23 -1.51 -3.09 -4.93
C ALA A 23 -2.48 -1.97 -4.51
N THR A 24 -1.93 -0.82 -4.16
CA THR A 24 -2.64 0.30 -3.54
C THR A 24 -3.12 1.37 -4.51
N SER A 25 -2.63 1.40 -5.77
CA SER A 25 -2.98 2.45 -6.74
C SER A 25 -4.49 2.70 -6.83
N PRO A 26 -4.94 3.97 -6.77
CA PRO A 26 -6.36 4.33 -6.90
C PRO A 26 -6.99 3.87 -8.21
N ALA A 27 -6.23 3.80 -9.29
CA ALA A 27 -6.70 3.37 -10.60
C ALA A 27 -7.28 1.94 -10.60
N LEU A 28 -6.78 1.07 -9.70
CA LEU A 28 -7.28 -0.29 -9.55
C LEU A 28 -8.71 -0.38 -9.01
N SER A 29 -9.25 0.69 -8.44
CA SER A 29 -10.65 0.73 -7.98
C SER A 29 -11.66 0.85 -9.12
N THR A 30 -11.22 1.21 -10.32
CA THR A 30 -12.07 1.54 -11.48
C THR A 30 -11.70 0.80 -12.76
N ILE A 31 -10.83 -0.21 -12.67
CA ILE A 31 -10.53 -1.06 -13.85
C ILE A 31 -11.78 -1.87 -14.24
N ALA A 32 -11.94 -2.12 -15.53
CA ALA A 32 -13.01 -2.96 -16.05
C ALA A 32 -12.67 -4.45 -15.85
N ASP A 33 -12.74 -4.92 -14.60
CA ASP A 33 -12.23 -6.22 -14.17
C ASP A 33 -13.22 -7.39 -14.32
N ASN A 34 -14.46 -7.11 -14.71
CA ASN A 34 -15.53 -8.11 -14.79
C ASN A 34 -15.70 -8.91 -13.49
N GLY A 35 -15.31 -8.36 -12.34
CA GLY A 35 -15.37 -9.03 -11.05
C GLY A 35 -14.26 -10.04 -10.79
N TYR A 36 -13.16 -10.01 -11.54
CA TYR A 36 -12.03 -10.93 -11.36
C TYR A 36 -10.87 -10.34 -10.56
N PHE A 37 -10.85 -9.03 -10.31
CA PHE A 37 -9.80 -8.39 -9.52
C PHE A 37 -10.31 -7.92 -8.15
N PHE A 38 -9.61 -8.30 -7.11
CA PHE A 38 -9.85 -7.89 -5.72
C PHE A 38 -8.54 -7.46 -5.06
N ARG A 39 -8.64 -6.72 -3.96
CA ARG A 39 -7.49 -6.40 -3.11
C ARG A 39 -7.87 -6.33 -1.64
N THR A 40 -6.96 -6.76 -0.78
CA THR A 40 -7.05 -6.62 0.68
C THR A 40 -6.37 -5.34 1.17
N ALA A 41 -5.43 -4.79 0.40
CA ALA A 41 -4.82 -3.51 0.68
C ALA A 41 -5.80 -2.33 0.52
N PRO A 42 -5.71 -1.27 1.36
CA PRO A 42 -6.44 -0.02 1.14
C PRO A 42 -5.94 0.72 -0.09
N SER A 43 -6.73 1.69 -0.57
CA SER A 43 -6.33 2.54 -1.69
C SER A 43 -5.47 3.71 -1.24
N ASP A 44 -4.49 4.09 -2.05
CA ASP A 44 -3.68 5.32 -1.90
C ASP A 44 -4.51 6.60 -1.92
N ALA A 45 -5.74 6.55 -2.44
CA ALA A 45 -6.68 7.65 -2.33
C ALA A 45 -6.92 8.03 -0.85
N ARG A 46 -6.96 7.03 0.04
CA ARG A 46 -7.10 7.26 1.48
C ARG A 46 -5.76 7.63 2.13
N GLN A 47 -4.68 6.93 1.77
CA GLN A 47 -3.35 7.20 2.31
C GLN A 47 -2.90 8.63 2.03
N GLY A 48 -3.08 9.12 0.80
CA GLY A 48 -2.77 10.50 0.43
C GLY A 48 -3.55 11.53 1.25
N GLN A 49 -4.84 11.30 1.51
CA GLN A 49 -5.65 12.17 2.38
C GLN A 49 -5.11 12.20 3.82
N VAL A 50 -4.80 11.05 4.39
CA VAL A 50 -4.28 10.95 5.76
C VAL A 50 -2.92 11.61 5.88
N LEU A 51 -2.01 11.37 4.92
CA LEU A 51 -0.71 12.04 4.88
C LEU A 51 -0.84 13.55 4.78
N ALA A 52 -1.74 14.05 3.93
CA ALA A 52 -2.00 15.48 3.77
C ALA A 52 -2.47 16.11 5.10
N GLN A 53 -3.38 15.45 5.79
CA GLN A 53 -3.89 15.92 7.08
C GLN A 53 -2.76 15.96 8.14
N ILE A 54 -2.02 14.85 8.31
CA ILE A 54 -0.90 14.79 9.26
C ILE A 54 0.16 15.85 8.95
N THR A 55 0.46 16.06 7.67
CA THR A 55 1.42 17.11 7.24
C THR A 55 0.96 18.49 7.68
N MET A 56 -0.31 18.81 7.51
CA MET A 56 -0.88 20.08 7.92
C MET A 56 -0.93 20.22 9.46
N GLU A 57 -1.31 19.17 10.18
CA GLU A 57 -1.34 19.15 11.65
C GLU A 57 0.06 19.35 12.27
N ARG A 58 1.11 18.93 11.57
CA ARG A 58 2.51 19.20 11.95
C ARG A 58 2.97 20.62 11.64
N GLY A 59 2.09 21.48 11.09
CA GLY A 59 2.39 22.88 10.79
C GLY A 59 3.19 23.08 9.51
N ILE A 60 3.43 22.05 8.72
CA ILE A 60 4.12 22.11 7.43
C ILE A 60 3.14 22.73 6.43
N LYS A 61 3.54 23.82 5.78
CA LYS A 61 2.68 24.58 4.85
C LYS A 61 3.09 24.46 3.41
N THR A 62 4.36 24.17 3.15
CA THR A 62 4.93 24.07 1.80
C THR A 62 5.76 22.80 1.69
N VAL A 63 5.50 22.00 0.68
CA VAL A 63 6.22 20.76 0.39
C VAL A 63 6.66 20.69 -1.06
N ALA A 64 7.79 20.06 -1.33
CA ALA A 64 8.12 19.50 -2.62
C ALA A 64 7.73 18.02 -2.65
N VAL A 65 7.42 17.48 -3.82
CA VAL A 65 7.00 16.08 -3.98
C VAL A 65 7.82 15.42 -5.06
N THR A 66 8.38 14.25 -4.75
CA THR A 66 8.91 13.32 -5.75
C THR A 66 8.19 11.98 -5.66
N PHE A 67 8.07 11.29 -6.77
CA PHE A 67 7.38 10.00 -6.82
C PHE A 67 7.96 9.09 -7.91
N SER A 68 7.96 7.77 -7.66
CA SER A 68 8.28 6.78 -8.70
C SER A 68 7.36 6.93 -9.90
N ASN A 69 7.93 7.02 -11.08
CA ASN A 69 7.21 7.24 -12.35
C ASN A 69 6.45 5.97 -12.79
N ASN A 70 5.54 5.52 -11.94
CA ASN A 70 4.69 4.35 -12.15
C ASN A 70 3.30 4.58 -11.55
N ASP A 71 2.36 3.63 -11.73
CA ASP A 71 0.96 3.75 -11.27
C ASP A 71 0.84 3.97 -9.74
N TYR A 72 1.74 3.39 -8.94
CA TYR A 72 1.75 3.57 -7.48
C TYR A 72 2.17 5.00 -7.12
N GLY A 73 3.39 5.37 -7.47
CA GLY A 73 3.95 6.67 -7.09
C GLY A 73 3.10 7.83 -7.59
N LYS A 74 2.66 7.75 -8.86
CA LYS A 74 1.79 8.78 -9.45
C LYS A 74 0.43 8.85 -8.74
N GLY A 75 -0.22 7.72 -8.51
CA GLY A 75 -1.56 7.67 -7.90
C GLY A 75 -1.58 8.20 -6.46
N LEU A 76 -0.56 7.83 -5.67
CA LEU A 76 -0.39 8.32 -4.30
C LEU A 76 -0.05 9.82 -4.29
N SER A 77 0.88 10.25 -5.16
CA SER A 77 1.26 11.66 -5.30
C SER A 77 0.05 12.53 -5.65
N ASP A 78 -0.72 12.16 -6.66
CA ASP A 78 -1.93 12.89 -7.07
C ASP A 78 -2.94 12.98 -5.90
N SER A 79 -3.14 11.87 -5.16
CA SER A 79 -4.05 11.82 -4.01
C SER A 79 -3.60 12.75 -2.88
N PHE A 80 -2.31 12.71 -2.54
CA PHE A 80 -1.72 13.58 -1.53
C PHE A 80 -1.80 15.05 -1.94
N ILE A 81 -1.35 15.38 -3.15
CA ILE A 81 -1.31 16.77 -3.66
C ILE A 81 -2.71 17.40 -3.68
N ASN A 82 -3.71 16.65 -4.17
CA ASN A 82 -5.07 17.14 -4.24
C ASN A 82 -5.66 17.37 -2.84
N ALA A 83 -5.47 16.42 -1.92
CA ALA A 83 -5.93 16.56 -0.55
C ALA A 83 -5.20 17.70 0.18
N TYR A 84 -3.87 17.80 0.04
CA TYR A 84 -3.05 18.79 0.72
C TYR A 84 -3.38 20.22 0.26
N LYS A 85 -3.53 20.44 -1.05
CA LYS A 85 -4.00 21.71 -1.60
C LYS A 85 -5.43 22.04 -1.15
N GLY A 86 -6.30 21.03 -1.07
CA GLY A 86 -7.70 21.18 -0.63
C GLY A 86 -7.86 21.68 0.80
N ILE A 87 -6.87 21.42 1.66
CA ILE A 87 -6.84 21.89 3.06
C ILE A 87 -5.91 23.11 3.28
N GLY A 88 -5.47 23.76 2.20
CA GLY A 88 -4.69 25.01 2.25
C GLY A 88 -3.16 24.82 2.23
N GLY A 89 -2.67 23.61 2.02
CA GLY A 89 -1.24 23.34 1.82
C GLY A 89 -0.74 23.79 0.45
N LYS A 90 0.55 24.10 0.36
CA LYS A 90 1.22 24.51 -0.89
C LYS A 90 2.19 23.43 -1.34
N VAL A 91 2.11 23.05 -2.60
CA VAL A 91 3.09 22.19 -3.28
C VAL A 91 3.89 23.04 -4.22
N SER A 92 5.19 23.23 -3.95
CA SER A 92 6.06 24.13 -4.67
C SER A 92 6.74 23.49 -5.88
N ALA A 93 7.02 22.20 -5.83
CA ALA A 93 7.51 21.39 -6.96
C ALA A 93 6.95 19.98 -6.94
N VAL A 94 6.84 19.40 -8.13
CA VAL A 94 6.50 17.99 -8.34
C VAL A 94 7.44 17.44 -9.41
N VAL A 95 8.33 16.53 -9.02
CA VAL A 95 9.35 15.98 -9.92
C VAL A 95 9.28 14.44 -9.86
N PRO A 96 8.82 13.76 -10.91
CA PRO A 96 8.87 12.31 -10.96
C PRO A 96 10.30 11.80 -11.05
N HIS A 97 10.55 10.60 -10.53
CA HIS A 97 11.82 9.90 -10.69
C HIS A 97 11.59 8.50 -11.25
N ASP A 98 12.49 8.05 -12.09
CA ASP A 98 12.48 6.68 -12.60
C ASP A 98 13.18 5.74 -11.61
N ASP A 99 12.61 4.55 -11.43
CA ASP A 99 13.15 3.52 -10.54
C ASP A 99 14.50 3.00 -11.07
N GLY A 100 15.44 2.72 -10.17
CA GLY A 100 16.70 2.05 -10.49
C GLY A 100 17.74 2.90 -11.23
N LYS A 101 17.60 4.24 -11.27
CA LYS A 101 18.66 5.12 -11.79
C LYS A 101 19.92 5.06 -10.92
N ALA A 102 21.06 5.28 -11.55
CA ALA A 102 22.35 5.36 -10.86
C ALA A 102 22.55 6.70 -10.12
N ASP A 103 21.89 7.76 -10.57
CA ASP A 103 22.02 9.13 -10.03
C ASP A 103 20.70 9.89 -10.09
N TYR A 104 20.40 10.63 -9.03
CA TYR A 104 19.19 11.45 -8.83
C TYR A 104 19.51 12.91 -8.56
N SER A 105 20.73 13.36 -8.79
CA SER A 105 21.16 14.75 -8.51
C SER A 105 20.35 15.79 -9.28
N ALA A 106 19.90 15.47 -10.47
CA ALA A 106 19.05 16.36 -11.29
C ALA A 106 17.65 16.53 -10.66
N GLU A 107 17.03 15.46 -10.18
CA GLU A 107 15.75 15.50 -9.48
C GLU A 107 15.88 16.27 -8.16
N VAL A 108 16.91 15.96 -7.36
CA VAL A 108 17.18 16.66 -6.09
C VAL A 108 17.39 18.16 -6.32
N GLY A 109 18.21 18.55 -7.30
CA GLY A 109 18.44 19.96 -7.62
C GLY A 109 17.18 20.70 -8.09
N ALA A 110 16.33 20.04 -8.88
CA ALA A 110 15.05 20.62 -9.32
C ALA A 110 14.05 20.78 -8.15
N LEU A 111 14.07 19.86 -7.17
CA LEU A 111 13.25 19.93 -5.97
C LEU A 111 13.74 21.03 -5.01
N ASP A 112 15.06 21.15 -4.81
CA ASP A 112 15.70 22.16 -3.98
C ASP A 112 15.40 23.58 -4.48
N ALA A 113 15.48 23.80 -5.79
CA ALA A 113 15.15 25.08 -6.40
C ALA A 113 13.71 25.58 -6.13
N SER A 114 12.83 24.72 -5.62
CA SER A 114 11.45 25.06 -5.26
C SER A 114 11.32 25.86 -3.96
N GLY A 115 12.36 25.85 -3.11
CA GLY A 115 12.37 26.50 -1.81
C GLY A 115 11.40 25.89 -0.79
N ALA A 116 11.04 24.63 -0.92
CA ALA A 116 10.25 23.91 0.09
C ALA A 116 11.14 23.46 1.25
N ASP A 117 10.60 23.45 2.48
CA ASP A 117 11.32 23.01 3.67
C ASP A 117 11.26 21.49 3.86
N VAL A 118 10.35 20.79 3.20
CA VAL A 118 10.09 19.37 3.39
C VAL A 118 9.86 18.68 2.05
N LEU A 119 10.47 17.50 1.87
CA LEU A 119 10.33 16.67 0.68
C LEU A 119 9.43 15.45 0.96
N ALA A 120 8.34 15.31 0.22
CA ALA A 120 7.57 14.08 0.16
C ALA A 120 8.17 13.13 -0.88
N VAL A 121 8.50 11.89 -0.47
CA VAL A 121 9.09 10.84 -1.32
C VAL A 121 8.13 9.66 -1.40
N PHE A 122 7.47 9.51 -2.55
CA PHE A 122 6.50 8.44 -2.81
C PHE A 122 7.07 7.44 -3.83
N GLY A 123 7.87 6.52 -3.34
CA GLY A 123 8.58 5.55 -4.15
C GLY A 123 8.94 4.32 -3.33
N TYR A 124 10.01 3.66 -3.72
CA TYR A 124 10.51 2.46 -3.04
C TYR A 124 11.92 2.70 -2.51
N VAL A 125 12.20 2.20 -1.29
CA VAL A 125 13.50 2.39 -0.62
C VAL A 125 14.64 2.02 -1.54
N ASP A 126 14.65 0.79 -2.07
CA ASP A 126 15.80 0.23 -2.80
C ASP A 126 15.74 0.46 -4.32
N GLN A 127 14.72 1.19 -4.82
CA GLN A 127 14.60 1.51 -6.24
C GLN A 127 14.81 2.99 -6.58
N GLY A 128 15.35 3.75 -5.62
CA GLY A 128 15.66 5.18 -5.82
C GLY A 128 15.39 6.03 -4.59
N GLY A 129 14.36 5.70 -3.80
CA GLY A 129 13.91 6.53 -2.69
C GLY A 129 15.02 6.87 -1.70
N ARG A 130 15.80 5.87 -1.23
CA ARG A 130 16.92 6.13 -0.31
C ARG A 130 18.04 6.97 -0.93
N HIS A 131 18.28 6.85 -2.25
CA HIS A 131 19.30 7.64 -2.91
C HIS A 131 18.89 9.12 -3.06
N ILE A 132 17.60 9.37 -3.29
CA ILE A 132 17.04 10.73 -3.29
C ILE A 132 17.14 11.35 -1.90
N ILE A 133 16.82 10.60 -0.84
CA ILE A 133 16.97 11.05 0.55
C ILE A 133 18.43 11.34 0.86
N GLN A 134 19.35 10.41 0.55
CA GLN A 134 20.79 10.61 0.78
C GLN A 134 21.31 11.83 0.01
N GLY A 135 21.01 11.92 -1.29
CA GLY A 135 21.44 13.06 -2.10
C GLY A 135 20.89 14.40 -1.62
N SER A 136 19.67 14.40 -1.04
CA SER A 136 19.08 15.60 -0.42
C SER A 136 19.84 16.02 0.84
N ILE A 137 20.21 15.05 1.68
CA ILE A 137 21.01 15.29 2.89
C ILE A 137 22.41 15.77 2.51
N ASP A 138 23.09 15.07 1.62
CA ASP A 138 24.47 15.36 1.21
C ASP A 138 24.62 16.74 0.56
N SER A 139 23.62 17.17 -0.19
CA SER A 139 23.58 18.50 -0.83
C SER A 139 23.08 19.60 0.10
N GLY A 140 22.48 19.26 1.24
CA GLY A 140 21.80 20.21 2.13
C GLY A 140 20.46 20.70 1.60
N ALA A 141 19.90 20.05 0.57
CA ALA A 141 18.63 20.44 -0.03
C ALA A 141 17.43 20.17 0.89
N PHE A 142 17.39 19.01 1.55
CA PHE A 142 16.34 18.65 2.50
C PHE A 142 16.89 17.79 3.64
N ASP A 143 16.37 18.04 4.84
CA ASP A 143 16.63 17.27 6.08
C ASP A 143 15.35 16.67 6.70
N LYS A 144 14.19 16.93 6.10
CA LYS A 144 12.88 16.45 6.57
C LYS A 144 12.11 15.83 5.44
N PHE A 145 11.57 14.62 5.72
CA PHE A 145 10.92 13.83 4.68
C PHE A 145 9.54 13.37 5.12
N ILE A 146 8.62 13.28 4.14
CA ILE A 146 7.30 12.66 4.28
C ILE A 146 7.32 11.40 3.44
N LEU A 147 7.06 10.25 4.06
CA LEU A 147 7.20 8.95 3.45
C LEU A 147 5.88 8.17 3.42
N ALA A 148 5.79 7.20 2.53
CA ALA A 148 4.69 6.26 2.46
C ALA A 148 5.17 4.82 2.60
N ASP A 149 4.27 3.86 2.49
CA ASP A 149 4.52 2.43 2.70
C ASP A 149 5.66 1.85 1.85
N GLY A 150 5.81 2.29 0.60
CA GLY A 150 6.92 1.85 -0.26
C GLY A 150 8.30 2.29 0.22
N MET A 151 8.35 3.27 1.13
CA MET A 151 9.57 3.74 1.79
C MET A 151 9.79 3.09 3.17
N PHE A 152 8.93 2.15 3.58
CA PHE A 152 9.10 1.41 4.83
C PHE A 152 10.02 0.21 4.63
N GLY A 153 11.17 0.20 5.31
CA GLY A 153 12.12 -0.92 5.26
C GLY A 153 13.38 -0.63 6.05
N ASP A 154 13.99 -1.70 6.60
CA ASP A 154 15.22 -1.62 7.40
C ASP A 154 16.36 -0.96 6.61
N SER A 155 16.40 -1.17 5.28
CA SER A 155 17.43 -0.61 4.40
C SER A 155 17.42 0.92 4.35
N LEU A 156 16.31 1.58 4.64
CA LEU A 156 16.28 3.03 4.79
C LEU A 156 17.14 3.48 5.97
N LEU A 157 16.92 2.86 7.14
CA LEU A 157 17.61 3.22 8.37
C LEU A 157 19.07 2.77 8.40
N THR A 158 19.42 1.71 7.68
CA THR A 158 20.77 1.14 7.68
C THR A 158 21.67 1.71 6.59
N ASN A 159 21.11 2.26 5.51
CA ASN A 159 21.85 2.67 4.33
C ASN A 159 21.72 4.16 3.99
N VAL A 160 21.07 4.95 4.84
CA VAL A 160 21.06 6.42 4.76
C VAL A 160 21.91 6.94 5.90
N ASP A 161 22.95 7.71 5.56
CA ASP A 161 23.81 8.39 6.51
C ASP A 161 23.27 9.80 6.74
N GLY A 162 22.75 10.05 7.93
CA GLY A 162 22.17 11.33 8.32
C GLY A 162 21.07 11.24 9.35
N ASP A 163 20.62 12.40 9.82
CA ASP A 163 19.54 12.50 10.80
C ASP A 163 18.17 12.43 10.10
N LEU A 164 17.44 11.36 10.36
CA LEU A 164 16.07 11.16 9.90
C LEU A 164 15.01 11.44 10.98
N SER A 165 15.38 12.02 12.13
CA SER A 165 14.46 12.25 13.27
C SER A 165 13.28 13.17 12.92
N GLY A 166 13.43 14.06 11.95
CA GLY A 166 12.37 14.90 11.41
C GLY A 166 11.43 14.21 10.40
N THR A 167 11.71 12.95 10.04
CA THR A 167 10.97 12.19 9.03
C THR A 167 9.75 11.52 9.64
N PHE A 168 8.67 11.48 8.89
CA PHE A 168 7.46 10.75 9.25
C PHE A 168 6.77 10.18 8.02
N GLY A 169 5.87 9.24 8.25
CA GLY A 169 5.12 8.64 7.14
C GLY A 169 3.93 7.83 7.63
N THR A 170 3.28 7.17 6.68
CA THR A 170 2.19 6.24 6.96
C THR A 170 2.41 4.92 6.24
N VAL A 171 1.96 3.86 6.89
CA VAL A 171 1.84 2.52 6.29
C VAL A 171 0.42 2.01 6.53
N PRO A 172 -0.16 1.24 5.61
CA PRO A 172 -1.38 0.52 5.87
C PRO A 172 -1.20 -0.44 7.05
N GLY A 173 -2.21 -0.52 7.90
CA GLY A 173 -2.17 -1.41 9.05
C GLY A 173 -3.39 -1.22 9.95
N THR A 174 -3.51 -2.09 10.94
CA THR A 174 -4.58 -2.06 11.93
C THR A 174 -4.10 -2.66 13.25
N ASP A 175 -4.67 -2.20 14.35
CA ASP A 175 -4.50 -2.72 15.71
C ASP A 175 -5.65 -3.63 16.15
N SER A 176 -6.41 -4.17 15.20
CA SER A 176 -7.55 -5.04 15.46
C SER A 176 -7.16 -6.35 16.17
N LYS A 177 -8.15 -7.00 16.79
CA LYS A 177 -7.97 -8.35 17.38
C LYS A 177 -7.49 -9.36 16.33
N GLY A 178 -7.92 -9.23 15.07
CA GLY A 178 -7.46 -10.08 13.97
C GLY A 178 -5.97 -9.89 13.68
N ALA A 179 -5.48 -8.64 13.67
CA ALA A 179 -4.06 -8.37 13.50
C ALA A 179 -3.22 -8.97 14.64
N ALA A 180 -3.68 -8.86 15.89
CA ALA A 180 -3.01 -9.48 17.03
C ALA A 180 -2.96 -11.02 16.92
N SER A 181 -4.07 -11.65 16.53
CA SER A 181 -4.13 -13.11 16.31
C SER A 181 -3.20 -13.55 15.18
N PHE A 182 -3.15 -12.80 14.08
CA PHE A 182 -2.22 -13.05 12.98
C PHE A 182 -0.76 -12.93 13.43
N ALA A 183 -0.40 -11.88 14.16
CA ALA A 183 0.96 -11.67 14.63
C ALA A 183 1.46 -12.83 15.51
N GLU A 184 0.62 -13.35 16.42
CA GLU A 184 0.97 -14.50 17.27
C GLU A 184 1.09 -15.80 16.46
N MET A 185 0.19 -16.01 15.50
CA MET A 185 0.26 -17.17 14.60
C MET A 185 1.53 -17.13 13.73
N ALA A 186 1.84 -15.97 13.14
CA ALA A 186 3.03 -15.78 12.32
C ALA A 186 4.31 -16.01 13.13
N LYS A 187 4.37 -15.49 14.36
CA LYS A 187 5.48 -15.70 15.29
C LYS A 187 5.68 -17.20 15.58
N THR A 188 4.59 -17.92 15.85
CA THR A 188 4.63 -19.37 16.09
C THR A 188 5.14 -20.14 14.86
N ALA A 189 4.80 -19.66 13.65
CA ALA A 189 5.26 -20.23 12.38
C ALA A 189 6.68 -19.77 11.97
N GLY A 190 7.34 -18.92 12.75
CA GLY A 190 8.66 -18.38 12.41
C GLY A 190 8.63 -17.35 11.27
N ILE A 191 7.47 -16.74 11.00
CA ILE A 191 7.27 -15.74 9.94
C ILE A 191 7.39 -14.35 10.54
N LYS A 192 8.18 -13.47 9.89
CA LYS A 192 8.26 -12.05 10.27
C LYS A 192 6.96 -11.33 9.84
N ALA A 193 6.12 -10.96 10.80
CA ALA A 193 4.82 -10.33 10.56
C ALA A 193 4.85 -8.79 10.61
N GLY A 194 5.98 -8.17 10.89
CA GLY A 194 6.09 -6.71 11.11
C GLY A 194 6.25 -5.86 9.85
N GLY A 195 6.29 -6.48 8.66
CA GLY A 195 6.38 -5.75 7.38
C GLY A 195 5.01 -5.29 6.88
N PRO A 196 4.96 -4.28 5.99
CA PRO A 196 3.73 -3.87 5.33
C PRO A 196 3.10 -5.04 4.58
N PHE A 197 1.76 -5.07 4.57
CA PHE A 197 0.94 -6.03 3.81
C PHE A 197 1.10 -7.52 4.19
N THR A 198 1.73 -7.85 5.31
CA THR A 198 1.84 -9.25 5.76
C THR A 198 0.49 -9.82 6.20
N GLY A 199 -0.30 -9.06 6.94
CA GLY A 199 -1.68 -9.40 7.31
C GLY A 199 -2.60 -9.46 6.10
N GLU A 200 -2.50 -8.48 5.21
CA GLU A 200 -3.25 -8.42 3.95
C GLU A 200 -2.94 -9.62 3.03
N SER A 201 -1.69 -10.13 3.07
CA SER A 201 -1.30 -11.33 2.31
C SER A 201 -1.98 -12.58 2.86
N TYR A 202 -2.05 -12.71 4.19
CA TYR A 202 -2.82 -13.78 4.82
C TYR A 202 -4.31 -13.68 4.44
N ASP A 203 -4.90 -12.48 4.53
CA ASP A 203 -6.29 -12.25 4.18
C ASP A 203 -6.59 -12.54 2.71
N ALA A 204 -5.70 -12.19 1.80
CA ALA A 204 -5.86 -12.48 0.38
C ALA A 204 -5.93 -13.99 0.11
N ALA A 205 -5.05 -14.78 0.76
CA ALA A 205 -5.07 -16.23 0.67
C ALA A 205 -6.31 -16.83 1.34
N ALA A 206 -6.67 -16.32 2.53
CA ALA A 206 -7.85 -16.77 3.27
C ALA A 206 -9.13 -16.54 2.47
N LEU A 207 -9.31 -15.37 1.83
CA LEU A 207 -10.45 -15.08 0.98
C LEU A 207 -10.61 -16.08 -0.17
N LEU A 208 -9.51 -16.48 -0.82
CA LEU A 208 -9.55 -17.46 -1.89
C LEU A 208 -9.98 -18.85 -1.36
N VAL A 209 -9.41 -19.31 -0.24
CA VAL A 209 -9.77 -20.58 0.38
C VAL A 209 -11.24 -20.59 0.81
N LEU A 210 -11.69 -19.53 1.50
CA LEU A 210 -13.07 -19.38 1.95
C LEU A 210 -14.06 -19.32 0.78
N ALA A 211 -13.70 -18.62 -0.30
CA ALA A 211 -14.54 -18.55 -1.50
C ALA A 211 -14.68 -19.92 -2.21
N MET A 212 -13.61 -20.73 -2.28
CA MET A 212 -13.64 -22.09 -2.79
C MET A 212 -14.56 -22.98 -1.94
N GLN A 213 -14.39 -22.91 -0.62
CA GLN A 213 -15.16 -23.71 0.33
C GLN A 213 -16.65 -23.34 0.28
N SER A 214 -16.97 -22.06 0.35
CA SER A 214 -18.34 -21.56 0.31
C SER A 214 -19.05 -21.92 -0.99
N GLY A 215 -18.34 -21.85 -2.12
CA GLY A 215 -18.88 -22.24 -3.43
C GLY A 215 -18.89 -23.74 -3.71
N GLY A 216 -18.24 -24.55 -2.86
CA GLY A 216 -18.06 -25.99 -3.10
C GLY A 216 -17.34 -26.30 -4.42
N SER A 217 -16.54 -25.36 -4.93
CA SER A 217 -15.91 -25.44 -6.25
C SER A 217 -14.58 -24.70 -6.31
N THR A 218 -13.65 -25.21 -7.10
CA THR A 218 -12.40 -24.56 -7.48
C THR A 218 -12.47 -23.94 -8.87
N ASP A 219 -13.65 -23.94 -9.49
CA ASP A 219 -13.88 -23.29 -10.78
C ASP A 219 -13.66 -21.79 -10.69
N ARG A 220 -12.98 -21.22 -11.70
CA ARG A 220 -12.54 -19.82 -11.70
C ARG A 220 -13.69 -18.82 -11.59
N ALA A 221 -14.77 -19.07 -12.32
CA ALA A 221 -15.93 -18.17 -12.33
C ALA A 221 -16.70 -18.27 -11.00
N ALA A 222 -16.87 -19.48 -10.45
CA ALA A 222 -17.48 -19.69 -9.14
C ALA A 222 -16.66 -19.02 -8.03
N LEU A 223 -15.34 -19.10 -8.10
CA LEU A 223 -14.43 -18.46 -7.15
C LEU A 223 -14.62 -16.94 -7.12
N ALA A 224 -14.58 -16.27 -8.29
CA ALA A 224 -14.75 -14.82 -8.39
C ALA A 224 -16.07 -14.35 -7.75
N SER A 225 -17.17 -15.04 -8.04
CA SER A 225 -18.49 -14.68 -7.50
C SER A 225 -18.62 -14.83 -5.98
N ASN A 226 -17.82 -15.69 -5.36
CA ASN A 226 -17.88 -15.94 -3.92
C ASN A 226 -16.93 -15.06 -3.07
N VAL A 227 -15.91 -14.42 -3.67
CA VAL A 227 -14.95 -13.61 -2.90
C VAL A 227 -15.64 -12.49 -2.11
N LEU A 228 -16.53 -11.72 -2.73
CA LEU A 228 -17.22 -10.65 -2.02
C LEU A 228 -18.22 -11.18 -0.99
N ALA A 229 -18.85 -12.32 -1.24
CA ALA A 229 -19.78 -12.94 -0.32
C ALA A 229 -19.08 -13.33 1.00
N VAL A 230 -17.91 -13.96 0.90
CA VAL A 230 -17.14 -14.35 2.09
C VAL A 230 -16.37 -13.18 2.74
N ALA A 231 -16.16 -12.08 2.02
CA ALA A 231 -15.49 -10.90 2.55
C ALA A 231 -16.41 -9.95 3.33
N ASN A 232 -17.74 -10.11 3.26
CA ASN A 232 -18.70 -9.17 3.82
C ASN A 232 -19.77 -9.89 4.67
N THR A 233 -20.39 -9.11 5.58
CA THR A 233 -21.56 -9.58 6.34
C THR A 233 -22.78 -9.76 5.42
N PRO A 234 -23.74 -10.66 5.78
CA PRO A 234 -23.82 -11.44 7.02
C PRO A 234 -22.99 -12.72 6.98
N GLY A 235 -22.54 -13.21 8.14
CA GLY A 235 -21.85 -14.49 8.26
C GLY A 235 -21.12 -14.64 9.59
N GLU A 236 -20.61 -15.83 9.86
CA GLU A 236 -19.74 -16.10 11.01
C GLU A 236 -18.34 -15.51 10.75
N LYS A 237 -17.77 -14.87 11.76
CA LYS A 237 -16.42 -14.29 11.66
C LYS A 237 -15.38 -15.41 11.79
N ILE A 238 -14.50 -15.52 10.80
CA ILE A 238 -13.35 -16.42 10.83
C ILE A 238 -12.09 -15.58 11.10
N MET A 239 -11.45 -15.86 12.21
CA MET A 239 -10.23 -15.18 12.64
C MET A 239 -8.99 -15.86 12.08
N PRO A 240 -7.82 -15.18 12.02
CA PRO A 240 -6.55 -15.83 11.71
C PRO A 240 -6.30 -17.03 12.60
N GLY A 241 -5.96 -18.17 11.98
CA GLY A 241 -5.79 -19.46 12.65
C GLY A 241 -7.08 -20.30 12.75
N GLU A 242 -8.23 -19.77 12.35
CA GLU A 242 -9.53 -20.44 12.46
C GLU A 242 -10.08 -21.00 11.14
N LEU A 243 -9.31 -20.95 10.05
CA LEU A 243 -9.77 -21.44 8.74
C LEU A 243 -10.30 -22.88 8.76
N GLY A 244 -9.83 -23.72 9.70
CA GLY A 244 -10.34 -25.08 9.89
C GLY A 244 -11.76 -25.19 10.42
N LYS A 245 -12.28 -24.16 11.13
CA LYS A 245 -13.66 -24.14 11.62
C LYS A 245 -14.70 -24.23 10.50
N GLU A 246 -14.35 -23.72 9.33
CA GLU A 246 -15.19 -23.69 8.15
C GLU A 246 -15.61 -25.09 7.68
N PHE A 247 -14.73 -26.08 7.80
CA PHE A 247 -15.01 -27.46 7.44
C PHE A 247 -16.10 -28.09 8.34
N GLU A 248 -16.32 -27.54 9.53
CA GLU A 248 -17.32 -27.99 10.49
C GLU A 248 -18.69 -27.33 10.28
N ILE A 249 -18.76 -26.18 9.57
CA ILE A 249 -19.96 -25.36 9.45
C ILE A 249 -20.60 -25.56 8.05
N LYS A 250 -21.04 -26.77 7.73
CA LYS A 250 -21.73 -27.04 6.46
C LYS A 250 -23.02 -26.22 6.35
N GLY A 251 -23.13 -25.40 5.29
CA GLY A 251 -24.36 -24.71 4.91
C GLY A 251 -24.62 -23.36 5.56
N LYS A 252 -23.63 -22.75 6.23
CA LYS A 252 -23.72 -21.38 6.75
C LYS A 252 -22.88 -20.41 5.92
N ALA A 253 -23.32 -19.15 5.87
CA ALA A 253 -22.52 -18.08 5.29
C ALA A 253 -21.34 -17.70 6.21
N PHE A 254 -20.17 -17.42 5.61
CA PHE A 254 -18.96 -17.02 6.32
C PHE A 254 -18.60 -15.58 6.01
N THR A 255 -17.89 -14.96 6.93
CA THR A 255 -17.31 -13.63 6.72
C THR A 255 -15.93 -13.60 7.34
N THR A 256 -14.91 -13.25 6.55
CA THR A 256 -13.59 -12.95 7.11
C THR A 256 -13.62 -11.62 7.88
N VAL A 257 -12.89 -11.56 8.97
CA VAL A 257 -12.62 -10.28 9.63
C VAL A 257 -11.56 -9.57 8.80
N ARG A 258 -11.97 -8.52 8.09
CA ARG A 258 -11.01 -7.62 7.44
C ARG A 258 -10.17 -6.95 8.53
N PHE A 259 -8.87 -6.91 8.32
CA PHE A 259 -8.02 -5.96 8.99
C PHE A 259 -8.37 -4.56 8.45
N ARG A 260 -9.13 -3.79 9.20
CA ARG A 260 -9.39 -2.36 8.96
C ARG A 260 -8.76 -1.56 10.06
#